data_3cedc86556006171c06ac702b3b85886
#
_entry.id   3cedc86556006171c06ac702b3b85886
#
_cell.length_a   1.000
_cell.length_b   1.000
_cell.length_c   1.000
_cell.angle_alpha   90.00
_cell.angle_beta   90.00
_cell.angle_gamma   90.00
#
_symmetry.space_group_name_H-M   'P 1'
#
loop_
_entity.id
_entity.type
_entity.pdbx_description
1 polymer ?
#
loop_
_entity_poly.entity_id
_entity_poly.type
_entity_poly.pdbx_seq_one_letter_code
_entity_poly.pdbx_strand_id
1 'polypeptide(L)'
;ISVNRFLRSVAATGSLVGSVAAALPLYALTGSKRDSLNFSISLFADTCSALIGLDLEVTGEEHLWAQRPAVFMFNHQSKADVAVMARLVRRDVVAVGKKEIQRMPLIGQAMGAAGVVFIDRSDRSKAIESMAPLATAMREEGQSLVIAPEGTRAPTRKLAPFKKGGFHMAMQVGVPIVPVVIHNAGDIAPKGDFVFKPGTVRVDVLPPVDTTGWSLEKMDEQVTLVRNMFLQALGQPEQTVAQTLKEQQALPDDMRPEKAGKAGKAGKAAKKSVKTKAAAKKKPLSKRSKT
;
A
#
# COMPACT_ATOMS: atom_id res chain seq x y z
N ILE A 1 6.37 16.47 27.77
CA ILE A 1 7.05 15.54 26.84
C ILE A 1 8.50 15.48 27.26
N SER A 2 9.03 14.27 27.57
CA SER A 2 10.45 14.11 27.87
C SER A 2 11.28 14.47 26.62
N VAL A 3 12.30 15.30 26.77
CA VAL A 3 13.22 15.70 25.68
C VAL A 3 13.78 14.47 24.97
N ASN A 4 14.12 13.44 25.72
CA ASN A 4 14.63 12.17 25.18
C ASN A 4 13.64 11.50 24.22
N ARG A 5 12.32 11.46 24.55
CA ARG A 5 11.32 10.88 23.63
C ARG A 5 11.17 11.71 22.34
N PHE A 6 11.23 13.01 22.45
CA PHE A 6 11.20 13.88 21.27
C PHE A 6 12.39 13.60 20.36
N LEU A 7 13.61 13.58 20.89
CA LEU A 7 14.81 13.30 20.12
C LEU A 7 14.78 11.91 19.46
N ARG A 8 14.31 10.87 20.19
CA ARG A 8 14.13 9.52 19.64
C ARG A 8 13.11 9.51 18.51
N SER A 9 12.02 10.25 18.61
CA SER A 9 11.01 10.37 17.56
C SER A 9 11.54 11.07 16.31
N VAL A 10 12.35 12.12 16.48
CA VAL A 10 13.06 12.80 15.38
C VAL A 10 14.02 11.81 14.70
N ALA A 11 14.85 11.12 15.49
CA ALA A 11 15.81 10.14 14.99
C ALA A 11 15.10 8.97 14.26
N ALA A 12 13.99 8.46 14.80
CA ALA A 12 13.21 7.41 14.18
C ALA A 12 12.60 7.85 12.82
N THR A 13 12.12 9.08 12.74
CA THR A 13 11.64 9.64 11.46
C THR A 13 12.79 9.84 10.47
N GLY A 14 13.93 10.31 10.96
CA GLY A 14 15.15 10.50 10.16
C GLY A 14 15.79 9.18 9.71
N SER A 15 15.56 8.09 10.42
CA SER A 15 16.12 6.77 10.07
C SER A 15 15.65 6.27 8.69
N LEU A 16 14.50 6.73 8.20
CA LEU A 16 14.05 6.46 6.83
C LEU A 16 15.05 7.02 5.80
N VAL A 17 15.44 8.28 5.97
CA VAL A 17 16.43 8.93 5.09
C VAL A 17 17.79 8.24 5.21
N GLY A 18 18.22 7.96 6.45
CA GLY A 18 19.47 7.26 6.73
C GLY A 18 19.52 5.85 6.10
N SER A 19 18.42 5.10 6.15
CA SER A 19 18.35 3.76 5.58
C SER A 19 18.44 3.78 4.06
N VAL A 20 17.80 4.74 3.38
CA VAL A 20 17.92 4.92 1.94
C VAL A 20 19.36 5.34 1.56
N ALA A 21 19.96 6.27 2.29
CA ALA A 21 21.33 6.69 2.06
C ALA A 21 22.33 5.53 2.24
N ALA A 22 22.13 4.69 3.27
CA ALA A 22 22.95 3.49 3.51
C ALA A 22 22.81 2.42 2.43
N ALA A 23 21.72 2.40 1.67
CA ALA A 23 21.51 1.48 0.56
C ALA A 23 22.22 1.92 -0.74
N LEU A 24 22.63 3.19 -0.89
CA LEU A 24 23.27 3.69 -2.10
C LEU A 24 24.60 2.99 -2.43
N PRO A 25 25.53 2.77 -1.47
CA PRO A 25 26.75 2.01 -1.74
C PRO A 25 26.45 0.57 -2.21
N LEU A 26 25.44 -0.08 -1.62
CA LEU A 26 25.06 -1.43 -2.03
C LEU A 26 24.56 -1.43 -3.49
N TYR A 27 23.75 -0.45 -3.86
CA TYR A 27 23.32 -0.28 -5.25
C TYR A 27 24.50 -0.01 -6.20
N ALA A 28 25.43 0.84 -5.80
CA ALA A 28 26.62 1.16 -6.61
C ALA A 28 27.53 -0.06 -6.83
N LEU A 29 27.63 -0.93 -5.84
CA LEU A 29 28.47 -2.14 -5.90
C LEU A 29 27.80 -3.30 -6.66
N THR A 30 26.50 -3.50 -6.48
CA THR A 30 25.78 -4.68 -7.01
C THR A 30 24.99 -4.39 -8.28
N GLY A 31 24.63 -3.13 -8.56
CA GLY A 31 23.66 -2.76 -9.60
C GLY A 31 22.21 -3.22 -9.29
N SER A 32 21.99 -3.92 -8.17
CA SER A 32 20.69 -4.49 -7.81
C SER A 32 19.82 -3.46 -7.06
N LYS A 33 18.85 -2.89 -7.76
CA LYS A 33 17.83 -2.03 -7.16
C LYS A 33 17.00 -2.78 -6.12
N ARG A 34 16.66 -4.05 -6.39
CA ARG A 34 15.85 -4.91 -5.51
C ARG A 34 16.55 -5.12 -4.17
N ASP A 35 17.82 -5.54 -4.18
CA ASP A 35 18.56 -5.81 -2.94
C ASP A 35 18.78 -4.53 -2.13
N SER A 36 19.03 -3.41 -2.79
CA SER A 36 19.17 -2.11 -2.15
C SER A 36 17.88 -1.64 -1.49
N LEU A 37 16.72 -1.83 -2.16
CA LEU A 37 15.42 -1.53 -1.57
C LEU A 37 15.13 -2.43 -0.37
N ASN A 38 15.35 -3.73 -0.48
CA ASN A 38 15.13 -4.70 0.60
C ASN A 38 16.03 -4.40 1.80
N PHE A 39 17.28 -4.05 1.57
CA PHE A 39 18.21 -3.61 2.61
C PHE A 39 17.70 -2.32 3.28
N SER A 40 17.31 -1.31 2.51
CA SER A 40 16.80 -0.04 3.02
C SER A 40 15.55 -0.25 3.90
N ILE A 41 14.57 -1.04 3.44
CA ILE A 41 13.34 -1.34 4.19
C ILE A 41 13.66 -2.07 5.49
N SER A 42 14.51 -3.09 5.45
CA SER A 42 14.90 -3.86 6.63
C SER A 42 15.66 -3.01 7.64
N LEU A 43 16.62 -2.20 7.18
CA LEU A 43 17.39 -1.30 8.05
C LEU A 43 16.47 -0.24 8.69
N PHE A 44 15.55 0.35 7.92
CA PHE A 44 14.54 1.27 8.47
C PHE A 44 13.68 0.58 9.53
N ALA A 45 13.17 -0.61 9.23
CA ALA A 45 12.30 -1.37 10.13
C ALA A 45 12.97 -1.61 11.49
N ASP A 46 14.21 -2.08 11.48
CA ASP A 46 14.95 -2.39 12.71
C ASP A 46 15.37 -1.13 13.46
N THR A 47 15.95 -0.14 12.76
CA THR A 47 16.42 1.11 13.37
C THR A 47 15.26 1.94 13.94
N CYS A 48 14.20 2.12 13.16
CA CYS A 48 13.01 2.85 13.60
C CYS A 48 12.40 2.20 14.84
N SER A 49 12.19 0.88 14.81
CA SER A 49 11.61 0.13 15.93
C SER A 49 12.47 0.23 17.19
N ALA A 50 13.79 0.07 17.08
CA ALA A 50 14.71 0.22 18.22
C ALA A 50 14.67 1.64 18.80
N LEU A 51 14.65 2.65 17.95
CA LEU A 51 14.61 4.06 18.38
C LEU A 51 13.32 4.42 19.11
N ILE A 52 12.16 3.93 18.66
CA ILE A 52 10.89 4.21 19.31
C ILE A 52 10.55 3.24 20.44
N GLY A 53 11.29 2.12 20.58
CA GLY A 53 11.00 1.06 21.54
C GLY A 53 9.73 0.30 21.17
N LEU A 54 9.61 -0.08 19.89
CA LEU A 54 8.50 -0.86 19.35
C LEU A 54 8.81 -2.34 19.38
N ASP A 55 8.02 -3.08 20.15
CA ASP A 55 7.97 -4.52 20.11
C ASP A 55 6.69 -5.01 19.41
N LEU A 56 6.73 -6.22 18.83
CA LEU A 56 5.60 -6.82 18.14
C LEU A 56 5.26 -8.18 18.76
N GLU A 57 3.98 -8.39 19.05
CA GLU A 57 3.39 -9.70 19.28
C GLU A 57 2.58 -10.08 18.04
N VAL A 58 3.05 -11.09 17.30
CA VAL A 58 2.48 -11.47 16.01
C VAL A 58 1.87 -12.85 16.08
N THR A 59 0.61 -12.96 15.69
CA THR A 59 -0.09 -14.24 15.49
C THR A 59 -0.24 -14.48 13.99
N GLY A 60 0.00 -15.70 13.50
CA GLY A 60 -0.13 -16.05 12.08
C GLY A 60 0.99 -15.48 11.20
N GLU A 61 2.20 -15.30 11.73
CA GLU A 61 3.34 -14.75 10.98
C GLU A 61 3.66 -15.55 9.71
N GLU A 62 3.40 -16.87 9.73
CA GLU A 62 3.57 -17.76 8.57
C GLU A 62 2.80 -17.30 7.33
N HIS A 63 1.66 -16.64 7.50
CA HIS A 63 0.84 -16.13 6.41
C HIS A 63 1.51 -15.00 5.63
N LEU A 64 2.48 -14.29 6.22
CA LEU A 64 3.26 -13.25 5.53
C LEU A 64 4.11 -13.85 4.40
N TRP A 65 4.45 -15.12 4.49
CA TRP A 65 5.41 -15.79 3.61
C TRP A 65 4.81 -16.93 2.80
N ALA A 66 3.60 -17.38 3.14
CA ALA A 66 2.94 -18.52 2.52
C ALA A 66 2.72 -18.34 1.00
N GLN A 67 2.34 -17.13 0.57
CA GLN A 67 2.08 -16.81 -0.82
C GLN A 67 2.56 -15.39 -1.13
N ARG A 68 3.50 -15.26 -2.08
CA ARG A 68 3.98 -13.96 -2.59
C ARG A 68 4.18 -14.05 -4.11
N PRO A 69 3.91 -12.99 -4.87
CA PRO A 69 3.40 -11.69 -4.42
C PRO A 69 1.96 -11.77 -3.86
N ALA A 70 1.62 -10.85 -2.98
CA ALA A 70 0.31 -10.72 -2.35
C ALA A 70 -0.07 -9.23 -2.17
N VAL A 71 -1.33 -8.96 -1.87
CA VAL A 71 -1.77 -7.65 -1.38
C VAL A 71 -1.91 -7.73 0.14
N PHE A 72 -0.96 -7.17 0.88
CA PHE A 72 -1.04 -7.00 2.33
C PHE A 72 -1.92 -5.81 2.64
N MET A 73 -3.10 -6.07 3.19
CA MET A 73 -4.03 -5.04 3.64
C MET A 73 -3.96 -4.87 5.15
N PHE A 74 -3.82 -3.66 5.64
CA PHE A 74 -3.78 -3.38 7.08
C PHE A 74 -4.72 -2.23 7.46
N ASN A 75 -5.27 -2.27 8.68
CA ASN A 75 -6.04 -1.16 9.23
C ASN A 75 -5.10 -0.05 9.70
N HIS A 76 -5.45 1.21 9.37
CA HIS A 76 -4.56 2.35 9.54
C HIS A 76 -5.02 3.28 10.66
N GLN A 77 -4.32 3.23 11.79
CA GLN A 77 -4.64 4.02 12.99
C GLN A 77 -3.55 5.05 13.34
N SER A 78 -2.30 4.77 12.98
CA SER A 78 -1.14 5.48 13.51
C SER A 78 -0.04 5.68 12.46
N LYS A 79 0.90 6.59 12.72
CA LYS A 79 2.18 6.65 12.00
C LYS A 79 3.06 5.43 12.29
N ALA A 80 2.88 4.81 13.46
CA ALA A 80 3.62 3.61 13.84
C ALA A 80 3.33 2.43 12.93
N ASP A 81 2.16 2.40 12.26
CA ASP A 81 1.79 1.34 11.32
C ASP A 81 2.83 1.16 10.20
N VAL A 82 3.51 2.24 9.79
CA VAL A 82 4.58 2.17 8.78
C VAL A 82 5.76 1.34 9.29
N ALA A 83 6.18 1.54 10.54
CA ALA A 83 7.24 0.77 11.16
C ALA A 83 6.79 -0.68 11.41
N VAL A 84 5.55 -0.88 11.87
CA VAL A 84 4.95 -2.22 12.06
C VAL A 84 4.96 -2.99 10.75
N MET A 85 4.42 -2.42 9.67
CA MET A 85 4.38 -3.08 8.36
C MET A 85 5.77 -3.33 7.78
N ALA A 86 6.71 -2.38 7.92
CA ALA A 86 8.08 -2.59 7.49
C ALA A 86 8.77 -3.75 8.24
N ARG A 87 8.50 -3.90 9.55
CA ARG A 87 8.99 -5.04 10.36
C ARG A 87 8.41 -6.37 9.92
N LEU A 88 7.14 -6.41 9.54
CA LEU A 88 6.43 -7.63 9.14
C LEU A 88 6.82 -8.09 7.74
N VAL A 89 6.77 -7.19 6.76
CA VAL A 89 6.93 -7.60 5.34
C VAL A 89 8.36 -7.53 4.82
N ARG A 90 9.20 -6.69 5.36
CA ARG A 90 10.67 -6.54 5.22
C ARG A 90 11.25 -6.44 3.81
N ARG A 91 10.74 -7.13 2.82
CA ARG A 91 11.33 -7.23 1.48
C ARG A 91 10.29 -7.46 0.37
N ASP A 92 10.69 -7.15 -0.84
CA ASP A 92 9.92 -7.36 -2.06
C ASP A 92 8.52 -6.75 -1.97
N VAL A 93 8.47 -5.46 -1.59
CA VAL A 93 7.23 -4.75 -1.40
C VAL A 93 7.23 -3.40 -2.09
N VAL A 94 6.05 -3.00 -2.55
CA VAL A 94 5.71 -1.66 -2.98
C VAL A 94 4.56 -1.16 -2.10
N ALA A 95 4.61 0.10 -1.68
CA ALA A 95 3.60 0.67 -0.81
C ALA A 95 2.93 1.89 -1.44
N VAL A 96 1.75 2.24 -0.93
CA VAL A 96 0.98 3.41 -1.38
C VAL A 96 1.07 4.53 -0.36
N GLY A 97 1.53 5.69 -0.82
CA GLY A 97 1.59 6.93 -0.04
C GLY A 97 0.60 8.00 -0.53
N LYS A 98 0.34 8.99 0.31
CA LYS A 98 -0.45 10.17 -0.03
C LYS A 98 0.43 11.14 -0.83
N LYS A 99 -0.08 11.73 -1.93
CA LYS A 99 0.68 12.63 -2.83
C LYS A 99 1.31 13.83 -2.11
N GLU A 100 0.66 14.35 -1.08
CA GLU A 100 1.18 15.49 -0.34
C GLU A 100 2.48 15.17 0.42
N ILE A 101 2.68 13.90 0.80
CA ILE A 101 3.92 13.44 1.44
C ILE A 101 5.11 13.55 0.47
N GLN A 102 4.87 13.35 -0.83
CA GLN A 102 5.91 13.48 -1.86
C GLN A 102 6.59 14.85 -1.84
N ARG A 103 5.85 15.90 -1.44
CA ARG A 103 6.35 17.28 -1.36
C ARG A 103 7.12 17.59 -0.07
N MET A 104 7.14 16.67 0.89
CA MET A 104 7.89 16.86 2.14
C MET A 104 9.40 16.71 1.86
N PRO A 105 10.22 17.74 2.16
CA PRO A 105 11.66 17.68 1.92
C PRO A 105 12.29 16.47 2.63
N LEU A 106 13.22 15.81 1.96
CA LEU A 106 13.91 14.60 2.38
C LEU A 106 13.01 13.37 2.57
N ILE A 107 11.91 13.49 3.30
CA ILE A 107 10.99 12.36 3.57
C ILE A 107 10.29 11.88 2.30
N GLY A 108 9.78 12.80 1.46
CA GLY A 108 9.12 12.44 0.21
C GLY A 108 10.07 11.74 -0.77
N GLN A 109 11.30 12.26 -0.89
CA GLN A 109 12.34 11.65 -1.73
C GLN A 109 12.74 10.27 -1.20
N ALA A 110 12.97 10.13 0.12
CA ALA A 110 13.33 8.87 0.74
C ALA A 110 12.22 7.82 0.57
N MET A 111 10.96 8.19 0.79
CA MET A 111 9.83 7.27 0.57
C MET A 111 9.71 6.84 -0.90
N GLY A 112 9.88 7.76 -1.85
CA GLY A 112 9.88 7.43 -3.27
C GLY A 112 11.03 6.49 -3.65
N ALA A 113 12.23 6.74 -3.12
CA ALA A 113 13.39 5.88 -3.29
C ALA A 113 13.21 4.50 -2.63
N ALA A 114 12.44 4.42 -1.54
CA ALA A 114 12.06 3.18 -0.88
C ALA A 114 10.89 2.43 -1.57
N GLY A 115 10.47 2.84 -2.77
CA GLY A 115 9.44 2.15 -3.55
C GLY A 115 8.01 2.56 -3.23
N VAL A 116 7.79 3.68 -2.55
CA VAL A 116 6.43 4.18 -2.30
C VAL A 116 5.89 4.88 -3.54
N VAL A 117 4.74 4.43 -4.02
CA VAL A 117 3.98 5.09 -5.09
C VAL A 117 2.99 6.08 -4.49
N PHE A 118 3.10 7.35 -4.90
CA PHE A 118 2.24 8.40 -4.35
C PHE A 118 0.97 8.56 -5.20
N ILE A 119 -0.18 8.47 -4.53
CA ILE A 119 -1.50 8.55 -5.17
C ILE A 119 -2.19 9.85 -4.82
N ASP A 120 -2.68 10.54 -5.85
CA ASP A 120 -3.60 11.67 -5.70
C ASP A 120 -5.01 11.14 -5.43
N ARG A 121 -5.45 11.27 -4.18
CA ARG A 121 -6.76 10.76 -3.75
C ARG A 121 -7.90 11.74 -4.02
N SER A 122 -7.60 12.96 -4.43
CA SER A 122 -8.59 13.99 -4.77
C SER A 122 -9.11 13.86 -6.21
N ASP A 123 -8.34 13.19 -7.08
CA ASP A 123 -8.69 12.95 -8.48
C ASP A 123 -8.68 11.45 -8.77
N ARG A 124 -9.86 10.90 -8.99
CA ARG A 124 -10.05 9.47 -9.21
C ARG A 124 -9.36 8.94 -10.48
N SER A 125 -9.40 9.70 -11.56
CA SER A 125 -8.76 9.28 -12.81
C SER A 125 -7.25 9.20 -12.64
N LYS A 126 -6.66 10.20 -11.98
CA LYS A 126 -5.24 10.20 -11.64
C LYS A 126 -4.87 9.13 -10.61
N ALA A 127 -5.77 8.83 -9.65
CA ALA A 127 -5.54 7.75 -8.71
C ALA A 127 -5.44 6.40 -9.42
N ILE A 128 -6.33 6.11 -10.37
CA ILE A 128 -6.31 4.85 -11.16
C ILE A 128 -5.05 4.81 -12.05
N GLU A 129 -4.70 5.90 -12.73
CA GLU A 129 -3.50 5.99 -13.54
C GLU A 129 -2.22 5.76 -12.71
N SER A 130 -2.17 6.34 -11.50
CA SER A 130 -1.06 6.17 -10.55
C SER A 130 -0.92 4.73 -10.03
N MET A 131 -1.94 3.88 -10.18
CA MET A 131 -1.88 2.46 -9.77
C MET A 131 -1.25 1.56 -10.83
N ALA A 132 -1.13 1.98 -12.08
CA ALA A 132 -0.54 1.16 -13.15
C ALA A 132 0.91 0.69 -12.84
N PRO A 133 1.81 1.53 -12.29
CA PRO A 133 3.14 1.09 -11.89
C PRO A 133 3.14 0.01 -10.81
N LEU A 134 2.12 -0.01 -9.93
CA LEU A 134 1.98 -1.04 -8.89
C LEU A 134 1.71 -2.41 -9.53
N ALA A 135 0.82 -2.47 -10.52
CA ALA A 135 0.53 -3.71 -11.22
C ALA A 135 1.77 -4.26 -11.95
N THR A 136 2.60 -3.39 -12.53
CA THR A 136 3.88 -3.77 -13.15
C THR A 136 4.84 -4.32 -12.10
N ALA A 137 5.06 -3.61 -11.00
CA ALA A 137 5.93 -4.06 -9.91
C ALA A 137 5.50 -5.41 -9.35
N MET A 138 4.20 -5.65 -9.21
CA MET A 138 3.69 -6.94 -8.73
C MET A 138 3.87 -8.08 -9.75
N ARG A 139 3.59 -7.84 -11.03
CA ARG A 139 3.65 -8.89 -12.07
C ARG A 139 5.05 -9.20 -12.55
N GLU A 140 5.86 -8.17 -12.78
CA GLU A 140 7.14 -8.29 -13.44
C GLU A 140 8.30 -8.38 -12.45
N GLU A 141 8.20 -7.67 -11.32
CA GLU A 141 9.24 -7.65 -10.30
C GLU A 141 8.94 -8.56 -9.10
N GLY A 142 7.76 -9.20 -9.05
CA GLY A 142 7.34 -10.09 -7.97
C GLY A 142 7.17 -9.39 -6.62
N GLN A 143 6.92 -8.08 -6.62
CA GLN A 143 6.70 -7.31 -5.40
C GLN A 143 5.28 -7.47 -4.88
N SER A 144 5.13 -7.53 -3.57
CA SER A 144 3.83 -7.50 -2.90
C SER A 144 3.39 -6.05 -2.66
N LEU A 145 2.09 -5.80 -2.73
CA LEU A 145 1.52 -4.49 -2.43
C LEU A 145 1.19 -4.37 -0.94
N VAL A 146 1.63 -3.30 -0.29
CA VAL A 146 1.23 -2.92 1.07
C VAL A 146 0.29 -1.72 1.00
N ILE A 147 -0.94 -1.89 1.47
CA ILE A 147 -1.97 -0.86 1.34
C ILE A 147 -2.91 -0.84 2.54
N ALA A 148 -3.28 0.37 2.99
CA ALA A 148 -4.37 0.58 3.93
C ALA A 148 -5.68 0.83 3.15
N PRO A 149 -6.64 -0.12 3.13
CA PRO A 149 -7.85 0.02 2.34
C PRO A 149 -8.77 1.14 2.81
N GLU A 150 -8.66 1.58 4.07
CA GLU A 150 -9.37 2.75 4.59
C GLU A 150 -8.99 4.06 3.88
N GLY A 151 -7.79 4.11 3.30
CA GLY A 151 -7.29 5.26 2.56
C GLY A 151 -6.87 6.46 3.41
N THR A 152 -7.11 6.45 4.72
CA THR A 152 -6.68 7.46 5.69
C THR A 152 -6.57 6.83 7.07
N ARG A 153 -5.87 7.49 7.98
CA ARG A 153 -5.80 7.05 9.38
C ARG A 153 -7.14 7.27 10.06
N ALA A 154 -7.72 6.20 10.62
CA ALA A 154 -8.95 6.30 11.40
C ALA A 154 -8.72 7.23 12.62
N PRO A 155 -9.65 8.16 12.92
CA PRO A 155 -9.53 9.01 14.09
C PRO A 155 -9.83 8.29 15.40
N THR A 156 -10.45 7.12 15.30
CA THR A 156 -10.87 6.27 16.41
C THR A 156 -10.36 4.84 16.17
N ARG A 157 -10.55 3.95 17.17
CA ARG A 157 -10.28 2.51 17.00
C ARG A 157 -11.32 1.80 16.11
N LYS A 158 -12.37 2.51 15.66
CA LYS A 158 -13.36 1.96 14.75
C LYS A 158 -12.76 1.80 13.35
N LEU A 159 -12.96 0.63 12.76
CA LEU A 159 -12.53 0.35 11.39
C LEU A 159 -13.36 1.19 10.41
N ALA A 160 -12.71 1.99 9.60
CA ALA A 160 -13.37 2.78 8.57
C ALA A 160 -13.77 1.92 7.35
N PRO A 161 -14.69 2.40 6.50
CA PRO A 161 -15.04 1.71 5.26
C PRO A 161 -13.86 1.52 4.33
N PHE A 162 -13.81 0.37 3.63
CA PHE A 162 -12.72 0.03 2.73
C PHE A 162 -12.94 0.58 1.33
N LYS A 163 -11.87 1.11 0.73
CA LYS A 163 -11.80 1.50 -0.69
C LYS A 163 -11.46 0.29 -1.55
N LYS A 164 -12.00 0.27 -2.76
CA LYS A 164 -11.90 -0.89 -3.68
C LYS A 164 -10.55 -1.02 -4.39
N GLY A 165 -9.68 0.01 -4.37
CA GLY A 165 -8.44 0.04 -5.17
C GLY A 165 -7.51 -1.15 -4.96
N GLY A 166 -7.26 -1.55 -3.71
CA GLY A 166 -6.43 -2.73 -3.41
C GLY A 166 -7.07 -4.04 -3.86
N PHE A 167 -8.39 -4.14 -3.80
CA PHE A 167 -9.15 -5.31 -4.29
C PHE A 167 -9.09 -5.43 -5.81
N HIS A 168 -9.27 -4.32 -6.52
CA HIS A 168 -9.07 -4.29 -7.98
C HIS A 168 -7.65 -4.71 -8.36
N MET A 169 -6.65 -4.28 -7.60
CA MET A 169 -5.26 -4.65 -7.84
C MET A 169 -5.04 -6.16 -7.64
N ALA A 170 -5.53 -6.73 -6.54
CA ALA A 170 -5.43 -8.16 -6.27
C ALA A 170 -6.04 -9.00 -7.40
N MET A 171 -7.25 -8.65 -7.82
CA MET A 171 -7.94 -9.32 -8.94
C MET A 171 -7.22 -9.15 -10.27
N GLN A 172 -6.76 -7.93 -10.59
CA GLN A 172 -6.09 -7.62 -11.85
C GLN A 172 -4.77 -8.36 -11.99
N VAL A 173 -4.04 -8.54 -10.89
CA VAL A 173 -2.74 -9.23 -10.87
C VAL A 173 -2.91 -10.73 -10.66
N GLY A 174 -4.02 -11.17 -10.06
CA GLY A 174 -4.30 -12.57 -9.74
C GLY A 174 -3.53 -13.06 -8.53
N VAL A 175 -3.48 -12.25 -7.46
CA VAL A 175 -2.74 -12.55 -6.22
C VAL A 175 -3.66 -12.53 -5.02
N PRO A 176 -3.36 -13.29 -3.94
CA PRO A 176 -4.17 -13.29 -2.73
C PRO A 176 -4.10 -11.97 -1.98
N ILE A 177 -5.12 -11.74 -1.14
CA ILE A 177 -5.13 -10.67 -0.13
C ILE A 177 -4.76 -11.30 1.20
N VAL A 178 -3.77 -10.71 1.89
CA VAL A 178 -3.39 -11.10 3.25
C VAL A 178 -3.81 -9.98 4.20
N PRO A 179 -4.86 -10.19 5.02
CA PRO A 179 -5.26 -9.19 6.01
C PRO A 179 -4.30 -9.16 7.19
N VAL A 180 -3.84 -7.96 7.57
CA VAL A 180 -2.93 -7.72 8.70
C VAL A 180 -3.65 -6.79 9.67
N VAL A 181 -4.11 -7.33 10.79
CA VAL A 181 -4.90 -6.60 11.78
C VAL A 181 -3.99 -6.03 12.87
N ILE A 182 -3.87 -4.72 12.93
CA ILE A 182 -3.07 -4.01 13.91
C ILE A 182 -4.00 -3.50 15.02
N HIS A 183 -3.81 -3.99 16.27
CA HIS A 183 -4.76 -3.73 17.35
C HIS A 183 -4.58 -2.37 18.04
N ASN A 184 -3.34 -2.00 18.37
CA ASN A 184 -3.08 -0.91 19.30
C ASN A 184 -1.92 0.03 18.89
N ALA A 185 -1.58 0.15 17.63
CA ALA A 185 -0.53 1.07 17.18
C ALA A 185 -0.83 2.55 17.49
N GLY A 186 -2.11 2.88 17.69
CA GLY A 186 -2.52 4.20 18.19
C GLY A 186 -1.98 4.55 19.59
N ASP A 187 -1.66 3.54 20.40
CA ASP A 187 -1.07 3.76 21.72
C ASP A 187 0.41 4.18 21.64
N ILE A 188 1.10 3.72 20.59
CA ILE A 188 2.50 4.09 20.29
C ILE A 188 2.60 5.52 19.73
N ALA A 189 1.71 5.90 18.81
CA ALA A 189 1.67 7.25 18.24
C ALA A 189 0.24 7.67 17.95
N PRO A 190 -0.44 8.32 18.91
CA PRO A 190 -1.78 8.85 18.70
C PRO A 190 -1.87 9.80 17.50
N LYS A 191 -3.04 9.84 16.87
CA LYS A 191 -3.28 10.75 15.75
C LYS A 191 -3.07 12.21 16.19
N GLY A 192 -2.21 12.93 15.44
CA GLY A 192 -1.87 14.33 15.75
C GLY A 192 -0.63 14.49 16.66
N ASP A 193 -0.20 13.44 17.36
CA ASP A 193 1.01 13.49 18.16
C ASP A 193 2.25 13.19 17.29
N PHE A 194 3.33 13.92 17.51
CA PHE A 194 4.60 13.68 16.83
C PHE A 194 5.47 12.65 17.59
N VAL A 195 5.27 12.54 18.89
CA VAL A 195 6.13 11.73 19.76
C VAL A 195 5.65 10.31 19.85
N PHE A 196 6.56 9.37 19.58
CA PHE A 196 6.31 7.94 19.80
C PHE A 196 6.49 7.57 21.28
N LYS A 197 5.64 6.65 21.74
CA LYS A 197 5.74 6.01 23.05
C LYS A 197 6.24 4.60 22.87
N PRO A 198 7.19 4.12 23.71
CA PRO A 198 7.59 2.71 23.68
C PRO A 198 6.41 1.80 24.04
N GLY A 199 6.39 0.61 23.48
CA GLY A 199 5.39 -0.40 23.82
C GLY A 199 5.28 -1.50 22.79
N THR A 200 4.46 -2.51 23.13
CA THR A 200 4.20 -3.67 22.29
C THR A 200 2.93 -3.47 21.48
N VAL A 201 3.01 -3.73 20.18
CA VAL A 201 1.87 -3.75 19.26
C VAL A 201 1.50 -5.19 18.96
N ARG A 202 0.22 -5.52 19.18
CA ARG A 202 -0.33 -6.83 18.81
C ARG A 202 -0.81 -6.79 17.36
N VAL A 203 -0.46 -7.83 16.62
CA VAL A 203 -0.80 -7.97 15.21
C VAL A 203 -1.28 -9.39 14.93
N ASP A 204 -2.44 -9.51 14.31
CA ASP A 204 -2.93 -10.77 13.76
C ASP A 204 -2.77 -10.74 12.24
N VAL A 205 -1.98 -11.65 11.70
CA VAL A 205 -1.90 -11.90 10.27
C VAL A 205 -2.85 -13.04 9.95
N LEU A 206 -3.95 -12.69 9.27
CA LEU A 206 -4.99 -13.65 8.96
C LEU A 206 -4.63 -14.49 7.73
N PRO A 207 -5.24 -15.68 7.56
CA PRO A 207 -5.01 -16.52 6.39
C PRO A 207 -5.21 -15.76 5.08
N PRO A 208 -4.39 -16.05 4.04
CA PRO A 208 -4.56 -15.47 2.73
C PRO A 208 -5.95 -15.74 2.16
N VAL A 209 -6.57 -14.71 1.62
CA VAL A 209 -7.86 -14.79 0.92
C VAL A 209 -7.57 -14.95 -0.56
N ASP A 210 -7.96 -16.10 -1.13
CA ASP A 210 -7.84 -16.35 -2.57
C ASP A 210 -8.79 -15.43 -3.34
N THR A 211 -8.28 -14.78 -4.37
CA THR A 211 -9.04 -13.90 -5.26
C THR A 211 -9.42 -14.57 -6.59
N THR A 212 -9.09 -15.84 -6.75
CA THR A 212 -9.46 -16.63 -7.94
C THR A 212 -10.98 -16.68 -8.09
N GLY A 213 -11.47 -16.37 -9.28
CA GLY A 213 -12.92 -16.34 -9.55
C GLY A 213 -13.65 -15.10 -9.01
N TRP A 214 -12.95 -14.16 -8.40
CA TRP A 214 -13.58 -12.89 -8.05
C TRP A 214 -13.97 -12.09 -9.29
N SER A 215 -15.07 -11.34 -9.20
CA SER A 215 -15.58 -10.54 -10.31
C SER A 215 -15.93 -9.11 -9.86
N LEU A 216 -15.96 -8.19 -10.83
CA LEU A 216 -16.33 -6.79 -10.56
C LEU A 216 -17.78 -6.66 -10.09
N GLU A 217 -18.66 -7.57 -10.52
CA GLU A 217 -20.08 -7.59 -10.15
C GLU A 217 -20.26 -7.92 -8.66
N LYS A 218 -19.40 -8.77 -8.10
CA LYS A 218 -19.40 -9.18 -6.69
C LYS A 218 -18.43 -8.41 -5.81
N MET A 219 -17.86 -7.31 -6.33
CA MET A 219 -16.85 -6.54 -5.62
C MET A 219 -17.30 -6.09 -4.22
N ASP A 220 -18.56 -5.69 -4.05
CA ASP A 220 -19.07 -5.22 -2.76
C ASP A 220 -19.18 -6.35 -1.73
N GLU A 221 -19.52 -7.55 -2.18
CA GLU A 221 -19.54 -8.77 -1.34
C GLU A 221 -18.11 -9.12 -0.90
N GLN A 222 -17.16 -9.09 -1.83
CA GLN A 222 -15.76 -9.42 -1.61
C GLN A 222 -15.09 -8.43 -0.64
N VAL A 223 -15.35 -7.13 -0.82
CA VAL A 223 -14.88 -6.08 0.11
C VAL A 223 -15.47 -6.28 1.50
N THR A 224 -16.78 -6.60 1.59
CA THR A 224 -17.46 -6.83 2.86
C THR A 224 -16.92 -8.07 3.55
N LEU A 225 -16.66 -9.16 2.81
CA LEU A 225 -16.03 -10.38 3.33
C LEU A 225 -14.69 -10.07 4.03
N VAL A 226 -13.76 -9.46 3.32
CA VAL A 226 -12.44 -9.14 3.88
C VAL A 226 -12.57 -8.14 5.04
N ARG A 227 -13.43 -7.14 4.92
CA ARG A 227 -13.65 -6.18 6.01
C ARG A 227 -14.19 -6.83 7.27
N ASN A 228 -15.09 -7.80 7.14
CA ASN A 228 -15.63 -8.55 8.28
C ASN A 228 -14.55 -9.38 8.98
N MET A 229 -13.56 -9.91 8.28
CA MET A 229 -12.41 -10.56 8.90
C MET A 229 -11.66 -9.59 9.84
N PHE A 230 -11.47 -8.33 9.42
CA PHE A 230 -10.89 -7.30 10.30
C PHE A 230 -11.81 -6.95 11.46
N LEU A 231 -13.12 -6.78 11.22
CA LEU A 231 -14.09 -6.47 12.28
C LEU A 231 -14.11 -7.56 13.34
N GLN A 232 -14.15 -8.82 12.95
CA GLN A 232 -14.12 -9.97 13.85
C GLN A 232 -12.84 -9.99 14.69
N ALA A 233 -11.67 -9.86 14.07
CA ALA A 233 -10.38 -9.84 14.80
C ALA A 233 -10.27 -8.64 15.75
N LEU A 234 -10.86 -7.49 15.41
CA LEU A 234 -10.92 -6.30 16.26
C LEU A 234 -12.03 -6.34 17.33
N GLY A 235 -12.84 -7.41 17.39
CA GLY A 235 -13.99 -7.50 18.29
C GLY A 235 -15.09 -6.49 18.00
N GLN A 236 -15.22 -6.06 16.74
CA GLN A 236 -16.25 -5.15 16.28
C GLN A 236 -17.37 -5.91 15.55
N PRO A 237 -18.62 -5.41 15.56
CA PRO A 237 -19.74 -6.09 14.91
C PRO A 237 -19.52 -6.25 13.41
N GLU A 238 -19.75 -7.45 12.89
CA GLU A 238 -19.77 -7.70 11.45
C GLU A 238 -20.89 -6.92 10.76
N GLN A 239 -20.73 -6.67 9.49
CA GLN A 239 -21.67 -5.88 8.70
C GLN A 239 -22.16 -6.66 7.48
N THR A 240 -23.41 -6.40 7.11
CA THR A 240 -23.96 -6.81 5.83
C THR A 240 -23.43 -5.92 4.70
N VAL A 241 -23.54 -6.39 3.45
CA VAL A 241 -23.19 -5.59 2.26
C VAL A 241 -23.97 -4.26 2.26
N ALA A 242 -25.25 -4.28 2.61
CA ALA A 242 -26.08 -3.07 2.67
C ALA A 242 -25.58 -2.06 3.71
N GLN A 243 -25.15 -2.51 4.89
CA GLN A 243 -24.57 -1.67 5.93
C GLN A 243 -23.23 -1.09 5.50
N THR A 244 -22.35 -1.91 4.91
CA THR A 244 -21.06 -1.47 4.36
C THR A 244 -21.25 -0.39 3.29
N LEU A 245 -22.18 -0.58 2.36
CA LEU A 245 -22.50 0.41 1.32
C LEU A 245 -23.07 1.72 1.91
N LYS A 246 -23.93 1.63 2.92
CA LYS A 246 -24.46 2.81 3.60
C LYS A 246 -23.37 3.63 4.28
N GLU A 247 -22.44 2.99 4.98
CA GLU A 247 -21.27 3.66 5.57
C GLU A 247 -20.38 4.31 4.51
N GLN A 248 -20.11 3.61 3.39
CA GLN A 248 -19.34 4.16 2.28
C GLN A 248 -19.99 5.40 1.67
N GLN A 249 -21.32 5.44 1.55
CA GLN A 249 -22.07 6.60 1.04
C GLN A 249 -22.08 7.79 1.99
N ALA A 250 -21.98 7.54 3.30
CA ALA A 250 -21.92 8.58 4.31
C ALA A 250 -20.55 9.27 4.40
N LEU A 251 -19.52 8.74 3.75
CA LEU A 251 -18.20 9.38 3.67
C LEU A 251 -18.25 10.65 2.80
N PRO A 252 -17.42 11.67 3.09
CA PRO A 252 -17.15 12.78 2.18
C PRO A 252 -16.77 12.30 0.78
N ASP A 253 -17.08 13.05 -0.26
CA ASP A 253 -16.91 12.62 -1.66
C ASP A 253 -15.48 12.21 -2.01
N ASP A 254 -14.47 12.89 -1.47
CA ASP A 254 -13.04 12.58 -1.62
C ASP A 254 -12.63 11.28 -0.91
N MET A 255 -13.45 10.77 0.00
CA MET A 255 -13.20 9.54 0.75
C MET A 255 -14.08 8.36 0.29
N ARG A 256 -15.09 8.58 -0.55
CA ARG A 256 -16.01 7.51 -1.00
C ARG A 256 -15.31 6.50 -1.90
N PRO A 257 -15.55 5.20 -1.69
CA PRO A 257 -15.14 4.17 -2.66
C PRO A 257 -15.98 4.26 -3.94
N GLU A 258 -15.47 3.67 -4.99
CA GLU A 258 -16.08 3.68 -6.32
C GLU A 258 -17.45 3.00 -6.38
N LYS A 259 -18.45 3.64 -7.04
CA LYS A 259 -19.70 2.95 -7.43
C LYS A 259 -19.39 2.01 -8.60
N ALA A 260 -19.74 0.73 -8.48
CA ALA A 260 -19.72 -0.20 -9.59
C ALA A 260 -20.64 0.34 -10.70
N GLY A 261 -20.11 0.69 -11.89
CA GLY A 261 -21.00 1.01 -13.00
C GLY A 261 -20.60 2.09 -14.00
N LYS A 262 -19.31 2.49 -14.13
CA LYS A 262 -18.88 3.33 -15.26
C LYS A 262 -17.54 2.93 -15.90
N ALA A 263 -17.10 1.69 -15.74
CA ALA A 263 -15.87 1.19 -16.37
C ALA A 263 -15.96 1.00 -17.89
N GLY A 264 -17.14 1.19 -18.51
CA GLY A 264 -17.36 0.89 -19.93
C GLY A 264 -16.82 1.88 -20.93
N LYS A 265 -16.40 3.11 -20.55
CA LYS A 265 -15.97 4.13 -21.53
C LYS A 265 -14.45 4.30 -21.63
N ALA A 266 -13.69 4.04 -20.57
CA ALA A 266 -12.22 4.19 -20.59
C ALA A 266 -11.51 3.08 -21.40
N GLY A 267 -12.02 1.85 -21.39
CA GLY A 267 -11.47 0.73 -22.14
C GLY A 267 -11.57 0.86 -23.67
N LYS A 268 -12.53 1.66 -24.19
CA LYS A 268 -12.67 1.91 -25.63
C LYS A 268 -11.68 2.98 -26.15
N ALA A 269 -11.28 3.93 -25.32
CA ALA A 269 -10.30 4.95 -25.70
C ALA A 269 -8.87 4.37 -25.80
N ALA A 270 -8.49 3.49 -24.88
CA ALA A 270 -7.18 2.83 -24.89
C ALA A 270 -7.00 1.89 -26.10
N LYS A 271 -8.06 1.15 -26.51
CA LYS A 271 -8.02 0.30 -27.72
C LYS A 271 -7.94 1.11 -29.02
N LYS A 272 -8.43 2.36 -29.05
CA LYS A 272 -8.37 3.21 -30.23
C LYS A 272 -6.97 3.82 -30.44
N SER A 273 -6.25 4.17 -29.37
CA SER A 273 -4.90 4.73 -29.46
C SER A 273 -3.84 3.69 -29.86
N VAL A 274 -4.02 2.42 -29.49
CA VAL A 274 -3.11 1.33 -29.89
C VAL A 274 -3.27 0.98 -31.36
N LYS A 275 -4.51 1.03 -31.92
CA LYS A 275 -4.73 0.78 -33.35
C LYS A 275 -4.16 1.90 -34.26
N THR A 276 -4.15 3.16 -33.81
CA THR A 276 -3.62 4.28 -34.61
C THR A 276 -2.09 4.30 -34.67
N LYS A 277 -1.38 3.80 -33.64
CA LYS A 277 0.08 3.67 -33.67
C LYS A 277 0.60 2.49 -34.49
N ALA A 278 -0.19 1.45 -34.67
CA ALA A 278 0.17 0.30 -35.51
C ALA A 278 0.04 0.58 -37.01
N ALA A 279 -0.85 1.51 -37.42
CA ALA A 279 -1.06 1.89 -38.83
C ALA A 279 0.00 2.87 -39.38
N ALA A 280 0.74 3.58 -38.53
CA ALA A 280 1.73 4.57 -38.93
C ALA A 280 3.13 3.99 -39.25
N LYS A 281 3.36 2.67 -39.04
CA LYS A 281 4.66 2.01 -39.25
C LYS A 281 4.79 1.21 -40.55
N LYS A 282 3.83 1.31 -41.47
CA LYS A 282 3.93 0.63 -42.78
C LYS A 282 3.84 1.69 -43.93
N LYS A 283 4.94 2.34 -44.20
CA LYS A 283 5.19 2.98 -45.53
C LYS A 283 6.40 2.28 -46.17
N PRO A 284 6.31 1.81 -47.42
CA PRO A 284 7.39 1.10 -48.10
C PRO A 284 8.48 2.05 -48.60
N LEU A 285 9.72 1.58 -48.47
CA LEU A 285 10.88 2.23 -49.12
C LEU A 285 10.71 2.16 -50.67
N SER A 286 10.68 3.30 -51.32
CA SER A 286 10.78 3.41 -52.77
C SER A 286 12.23 3.17 -53.21
N LYS A 287 12.39 2.28 -54.17
CA LYS A 287 13.62 2.00 -54.92
C LYS A 287 14.13 3.26 -55.59
N ARG A 288 15.38 3.65 -55.40
CA ARG A 288 16.13 4.48 -56.33
C ARG A 288 16.96 3.59 -57.23
N SER A 289 16.68 3.60 -58.52
CA SER A 289 17.46 3.02 -59.59
C SER A 289 18.67 3.89 -59.91
N LYS A 290 19.68 3.22 -60.39
CA LYS A 290 20.95 3.71 -60.94
C LYS A 290 20.77 4.62 -62.14
N THR A 291 21.54 5.63 -62.24
CA THR A 291 22.46 5.96 -63.31
C THR A 291 23.59 6.77 -62.73
#